data_9c9fa635974635d3be10368a0282e49b
#
_entry.id   9c9fa635974635d3be10368a0282e49b
#
_cell.length_a   1.000
_cell.length_b   1.000
_cell.length_c   1.000
_cell.angle_alpha   90.00
_cell.angle_beta   90.00
_cell.angle_gamma   90.00
#
_symmetry.space_group_name_H-M   'P 1'
#
loop_
_entity.id
_entity.type
_entity.pdbx_description
1 polymer ?
#
loop_
_entity_poly.entity_id
_entity_poly.type
_entity_poly.pdbx_seq_one_letter_code
_entity_poly.pdbx_strand_id
1 'polypeptide(L)'
;MKIIMLGAPGAGKGTQAKKIAAKYEIPHISTGDIFRANIKEGTELGKKAKTYIDQGLLVPDELVVDLVVDRVNQEDCKNGYVLDGFPRTIPQAEALDKALAELGQKMDYAIDVDVPDENIIHRMGGRRACVGCGATYHLEYAPTKVEGICDVCGKELILRDDDKPETVKKRLDVYHEQTQPLIDYYTNAGILKTVDGTVDIDVLFQNIVEILGA
;
A
#
# COMPACT_ATOMS: atom_id res chain seq x y z
N MET A 1 -18.05 0.22 0.03
CA MET A 1 -17.15 1.40 0.01
C MET A 1 -15.82 0.99 -0.60
N LYS A 2 -15.34 1.70 -1.63
CA LYS A 2 -14.10 1.39 -2.38
C LYS A 2 -13.08 2.51 -2.15
N ILE A 3 -11.93 2.17 -1.60
CA ILE A 3 -10.94 3.13 -1.10
C ILE A 3 -9.59 2.87 -1.75
N ILE A 4 -8.91 3.93 -2.17
CA ILE A 4 -7.50 3.90 -2.58
C ILE A 4 -6.67 4.55 -1.47
N MET A 5 -5.56 3.92 -1.11
CA MET A 5 -4.56 4.51 -0.20
C MET A 5 -3.40 5.05 -1.02
N LEU A 6 -3.20 6.37 -0.99
CA LEU A 6 -2.09 7.09 -1.59
C LEU A 6 -1.06 7.54 -0.53
N GLY A 7 0.11 7.96 -0.98
CA GLY A 7 1.21 8.45 -0.15
C GLY A 7 2.53 7.72 -0.43
N ALA A 8 3.63 8.28 0.05
CA ALA A 8 4.98 7.79 -0.17
C ALA A 8 5.21 6.36 0.38
N PRO A 9 6.20 5.60 -0.13
CA PRO A 9 6.59 4.33 0.47
C PRO A 9 7.01 4.56 1.94
N GLY A 10 6.45 3.77 2.88
CA GLY A 10 6.73 3.98 4.32
C GLY A 10 5.80 4.96 5.04
N ALA A 11 4.88 5.65 4.36
CA ALA A 11 3.93 6.59 4.97
C ALA A 11 2.94 5.94 5.97
N GLY A 12 2.82 4.62 6.00
CA GLY A 12 1.90 3.91 6.91
C GLY A 12 0.61 3.42 6.24
N LYS A 13 0.46 3.57 4.92
CA LYS A 13 -0.72 3.15 4.15
C LYS A 13 -1.22 1.75 4.48
N GLY A 14 -0.35 0.75 4.44
CA GLY A 14 -0.72 -0.65 4.70
C GLY A 14 -1.21 -0.89 6.14
N THR A 15 -0.70 -0.14 7.11
CA THR A 15 -1.18 -0.20 8.50
C THR A 15 -2.60 0.34 8.58
N GLN A 16 -2.85 1.50 7.99
CA GLN A 16 -4.17 2.11 7.96
C GLN A 16 -5.16 1.30 7.11
N ALA A 17 -4.74 0.80 5.94
CA ALA A 17 -5.56 -0.05 5.09
C ALA A 17 -6.07 -1.30 5.82
N LYS A 18 -5.23 -1.95 6.63
CA LYS A 18 -5.63 -3.11 7.46
C LYS A 18 -6.65 -2.73 8.53
N LYS A 19 -6.46 -1.58 9.20
CA LYS A 19 -7.41 -1.08 10.21
C LYS A 19 -8.75 -0.71 9.57
N ILE A 20 -8.74 -0.05 8.41
CA ILE A 20 -9.93 0.29 7.63
C ILE A 20 -10.66 -1.00 7.21
N ALA A 21 -9.95 -1.94 6.62
CA ALA A 21 -10.50 -3.21 6.18
C ALA A 21 -11.19 -3.97 7.32
N ALA A 22 -10.57 -4.01 8.51
CA ALA A 22 -11.14 -4.64 9.69
C ALA A 22 -12.37 -3.89 10.23
N LYS A 23 -12.36 -2.55 10.25
CA LYS A 23 -13.48 -1.75 10.75
C LYS A 23 -14.73 -1.86 9.88
N TYR A 24 -14.54 -1.81 8.55
CA TYR A 24 -15.64 -1.77 7.58
C TYR A 24 -15.96 -3.14 6.97
N GLU A 25 -15.29 -4.20 7.44
CA GLU A 25 -15.48 -5.60 6.99
C GLU A 25 -15.34 -5.75 5.46
N ILE A 26 -14.33 -5.07 4.88
CA ILE A 26 -14.02 -5.11 3.45
C ILE A 26 -12.60 -5.65 3.22
N PRO A 27 -12.32 -6.32 2.09
CA PRO A 27 -10.99 -6.85 1.83
C PRO A 27 -9.92 -5.77 1.67
N HIS A 28 -8.74 -6.02 2.24
CA HIS A 28 -7.51 -5.28 1.99
C HIS A 28 -6.77 -5.92 0.82
N ILE A 29 -6.57 -5.19 -0.26
CA ILE A 29 -5.88 -5.63 -1.47
C ILE A 29 -4.56 -4.87 -1.58
N SER A 30 -3.47 -5.53 -1.25
CA SER A 30 -2.12 -4.96 -1.31
C SER A 30 -1.34 -5.60 -2.47
N THR A 31 -1.08 -4.82 -3.52
CA THR A 31 -0.26 -5.28 -4.66
C THR A 31 1.14 -5.67 -4.22
N GLY A 32 1.71 -4.93 -3.26
CA GLY A 32 3.00 -5.25 -2.68
C GLY A 32 3.02 -6.61 -1.98
N ASP A 33 1.96 -6.96 -1.23
CA ASP A 33 1.88 -8.26 -0.55
C ASP A 33 1.65 -9.40 -1.56
N ILE A 34 0.84 -9.17 -2.59
CA ILE A 34 0.61 -10.13 -3.68
C ILE A 34 1.93 -10.44 -4.40
N PHE A 35 2.71 -9.43 -4.78
CA PHE A 35 4.00 -9.66 -5.44
C PHE A 35 5.00 -10.35 -4.51
N ARG A 36 5.07 -9.98 -3.23
CA ARG A 36 5.95 -10.66 -2.26
C ARG A 36 5.58 -12.12 -2.05
N ALA A 37 4.30 -12.46 -2.02
CA ALA A 37 3.86 -13.86 -1.97
C ALA A 37 4.32 -14.63 -3.22
N ASN A 38 4.10 -14.07 -4.41
CA ASN A 38 4.55 -14.66 -5.67
C ASN A 38 6.08 -14.84 -5.76
N ILE A 39 6.84 -13.86 -5.25
CA ILE A 39 8.32 -13.95 -5.17
C ILE A 39 8.72 -15.11 -4.26
N LYS A 40 8.08 -15.23 -3.09
CA LYS A 40 8.36 -16.30 -2.12
C LYS A 40 8.02 -17.69 -2.67
N GLU A 41 6.95 -17.79 -3.45
CA GLU A 41 6.52 -19.03 -4.10
C GLU A 41 7.31 -19.35 -5.38
N GLY A 42 8.10 -18.39 -5.89
CA GLY A 42 8.92 -18.56 -7.08
C GLY A 42 8.14 -18.64 -8.38
N THR A 43 6.92 -18.07 -8.44
CA THR A 43 6.10 -18.05 -9.65
C THR A 43 6.75 -17.21 -10.77
N GLU A 44 6.34 -17.39 -12.01
CA GLU A 44 6.84 -16.57 -13.13
C GLU A 44 6.53 -15.08 -12.93
N LEU A 45 5.36 -14.75 -12.39
CA LEU A 45 5.00 -13.39 -12.00
C LEU A 45 5.94 -12.86 -10.91
N GLY A 46 6.22 -13.67 -9.88
CA GLY A 46 7.13 -13.31 -8.81
C GLY A 46 8.55 -13.07 -9.28
N LYS A 47 9.07 -13.90 -10.17
CA LYS A 47 10.41 -13.72 -10.76
C LYS A 47 10.51 -12.40 -11.54
N LYS A 48 9.50 -12.10 -12.37
CA LYS A 48 9.43 -10.84 -13.11
C LYS A 48 9.33 -9.64 -12.17
N ALA A 49 8.41 -9.67 -11.20
CA ALA A 49 8.22 -8.57 -10.27
C ALA A 49 9.46 -8.28 -9.42
N LYS A 50 10.21 -9.32 -9.02
CA LYS A 50 11.43 -9.19 -8.22
C LYS A 50 12.47 -8.30 -8.89
N THR A 51 12.64 -8.39 -10.22
CA THR A 51 13.65 -7.61 -10.95
C THR A 51 13.41 -6.10 -10.87
N TYR A 52 12.17 -5.67 -10.68
CA TYR A 52 11.80 -4.26 -10.49
C TYR A 52 11.84 -3.85 -9.01
N ILE A 53 11.23 -4.67 -8.14
CA ILE A 53 11.09 -4.35 -6.70
C ILE A 53 12.45 -4.22 -6.01
N ASP A 54 13.39 -5.11 -6.29
CA ASP A 54 14.75 -5.06 -5.71
C ASP A 54 15.52 -3.80 -6.11
N GLN A 55 15.17 -3.19 -7.23
CA GLN A 55 15.74 -1.93 -7.73
C GLN A 55 14.96 -0.68 -7.27
N GLY A 56 13.89 -0.85 -6.51
CA GLY A 56 13.00 0.24 -6.10
C GLY A 56 12.13 0.82 -7.22
N LEU A 57 11.99 0.08 -8.33
CA LEU A 57 11.17 0.45 -9.48
C LEU A 57 9.75 -0.10 -9.35
N LEU A 58 8.82 0.47 -10.16
CA LEU A 58 7.47 -0.08 -10.30
C LEU A 58 7.48 -1.30 -11.22
N VAL A 59 6.63 -2.28 -10.91
CA VAL A 59 6.31 -3.38 -11.82
C VAL A 59 5.51 -2.79 -13.00
N PRO A 60 5.72 -3.25 -14.25
CA PRO A 60 5.02 -2.74 -15.42
C PRO A 60 3.50 -2.70 -15.27
N ASP A 61 2.87 -1.62 -15.73
CA ASP A 61 1.46 -1.31 -15.52
C ASP A 61 0.53 -2.45 -15.96
N GLU A 62 0.79 -3.04 -17.13
CA GLU A 62 -0.01 -4.14 -17.69
C GLU A 62 -0.13 -5.33 -16.71
N LEU A 63 0.99 -5.71 -16.07
CA LEU A 63 1.01 -6.84 -15.13
C LEU A 63 0.26 -6.52 -13.83
N VAL A 64 0.27 -5.26 -13.41
CA VAL A 64 -0.38 -4.84 -12.15
C VAL A 64 -1.87 -4.64 -12.37
N VAL A 65 -2.27 -4.02 -13.49
CA VAL A 65 -3.67 -3.74 -13.82
C VAL A 65 -4.46 -5.03 -13.90
N ASP A 66 -4.03 -5.99 -14.71
CA ASP A 66 -4.73 -7.28 -14.87
C ASP A 66 -4.94 -7.97 -13.53
N LEU A 67 -3.88 -8.03 -12.71
CA LEU A 67 -3.93 -8.65 -11.39
C LEU A 67 -4.94 -7.96 -10.46
N VAL A 68 -5.01 -6.62 -10.48
CA VAL A 68 -5.94 -5.89 -9.61
C VAL A 68 -7.37 -5.99 -10.13
N VAL A 69 -7.59 -5.86 -11.44
CA VAL A 69 -8.92 -6.00 -12.04
C VAL A 69 -9.51 -7.38 -11.75
N ASP A 70 -8.73 -8.44 -11.92
CA ASP A 70 -9.17 -9.79 -11.57
C ASP A 70 -9.53 -9.93 -10.08
N ARG A 71 -8.74 -9.29 -9.20
CA ARG A 71 -8.95 -9.36 -7.75
C ARG A 71 -10.19 -8.60 -7.29
N VAL A 72 -10.44 -7.39 -7.80
CA VAL A 72 -11.60 -6.58 -7.40
C VAL A 72 -12.94 -7.13 -7.93
N ASN A 73 -12.89 -8.02 -8.92
CA ASN A 73 -14.06 -8.71 -9.45
C ASN A 73 -14.48 -9.94 -8.64
N GLN A 74 -13.73 -10.33 -7.61
CA GLN A 74 -14.08 -11.47 -6.77
C GLN A 74 -15.28 -11.16 -5.87
N GLU A 75 -15.97 -12.23 -5.43
CA GLU A 75 -17.22 -12.16 -4.67
C GLU A 75 -17.10 -11.33 -3.39
N ASP A 76 -15.98 -11.47 -2.67
CA ASP A 76 -15.71 -10.76 -1.42
C ASP A 76 -15.51 -9.24 -1.59
N CYS A 77 -15.29 -8.77 -2.83
CA CYS A 77 -15.13 -7.35 -3.16
C CYS A 77 -16.45 -6.62 -3.47
N LYS A 78 -17.58 -7.32 -3.53
CA LYS A 78 -18.87 -6.71 -3.89
C LYS A 78 -19.31 -5.58 -2.96
N ASN A 79 -19.02 -5.69 -1.67
CA ASN A 79 -19.40 -4.69 -0.66
C ASN A 79 -18.37 -3.55 -0.54
N GLY A 80 -17.25 -3.67 -1.24
CA GLY A 80 -16.15 -2.71 -1.23
C GLY A 80 -14.81 -3.35 -0.97
N TYR A 81 -13.77 -2.53 -0.95
CA TYR A 81 -12.38 -2.96 -0.71
C TYR A 81 -11.46 -1.75 -0.46
N VAL A 82 -10.28 -2.02 0.07
CA VAL A 82 -9.20 -1.03 0.20
C VAL A 82 -8.04 -1.46 -0.69
N LEU A 83 -7.67 -0.61 -1.66
CA LEU A 83 -6.48 -0.79 -2.49
C LEU A 83 -5.27 -0.14 -1.81
N ASP A 84 -4.19 -0.90 -1.63
CA ASP A 84 -2.92 -0.43 -1.08
C ASP A 84 -1.78 -0.71 -2.06
N GLY A 85 -1.10 0.35 -2.49
CA GLY A 85 -0.02 0.28 -3.45
C GLY A 85 -0.47 0.14 -4.92
N PHE A 86 -1.71 0.45 -5.22
CA PHE A 86 -2.28 0.60 -6.55
C PHE A 86 -3.46 1.58 -6.50
N PRO A 87 -3.64 2.49 -7.51
CA PRO A 87 -2.68 2.71 -8.60
C PRO A 87 -1.42 3.44 -8.13
N ARG A 88 -0.35 3.36 -8.95
CA ARG A 88 0.90 4.11 -8.73
C ARG A 88 1.29 4.99 -9.91
N THR A 89 0.56 4.90 -11.02
CA THR A 89 0.76 5.72 -12.21
C THR A 89 -0.59 6.18 -12.75
N ILE A 90 -0.59 7.27 -13.53
CA ILE A 90 -1.82 7.75 -14.19
C ILE A 90 -2.43 6.67 -15.10
N PRO A 91 -1.65 5.97 -15.96
CA PRO A 91 -2.22 4.88 -16.77
C PRO A 91 -2.90 3.78 -15.96
N GLN A 92 -2.36 3.43 -14.77
CA GLN A 92 -3.01 2.47 -13.87
C GLN A 92 -4.35 3.00 -13.33
N ALA A 93 -4.42 4.29 -12.98
CA ALA A 93 -5.65 4.91 -12.49
C ALA A 93 -6.73 4.95 -13.58
N GLU A 94 -6.38 5.36 -14.79
CA GLU A 94 -7.28 5.38 -15.94
C GLU A 94 -7.80 3.97 -16.30
N ALA A 95 -6.92 2.96 -16.25
CA ALA A 95 -7.31 1.57 -16.50
C ALA A 95 -8.28 1.05 -15.42
N LEU A 96 -8.03 1.38 -14.14
CA LEU A 96 -8.94 1.04 -13.03
C LEU A 96 -10.29 1.71 -13.21
N ASP A 97 -10.32 3.00 -13.48
CA ASP A 97 -11.56 3.77 -13.65
C ASP A 97 -12.39 3.22 -14.82
N LYS A 98 -11.74 2.87 -15.94
CA LYS A 98 -12.40 2.24 -17.08
C LYS A 98 -13.01 0.88 -16.71
N ALA A 99 -12.25 0.01 -16.06
CA ALA A 99 -12.73 -1.31 -15.65
C ALA A 99 -13.91 -1.22 -14.67
N LEU A 100 -13.89 -0.27 -13.73
CA LEU A 100 -14.98 -0.04 -12.81
C LEU A 100 -16.21 0.56 -13.51
N ALA A 101 -16.03 1.47 -14.45
CA ALA A 101 -17.11 2.06 -15.22
C ALA A 101 -17.89 1.03 -16.05
N GLU A 102 -17.20 0.03 -16.61
CA GLU A 102 -17.82 -1.12 -17.31
C GLU A 102 -18.75 -1.93 -16.39
N LEU A 103 -18.48 -1.91 -15.09
CA LEU A 103 -19.28 -2.55 -14.05
C LEU A 103 -20.36 -1.61 -13.43
N GLY A 104 -20.47 -0.37 -13.91
CA GLY A 104 -21.32 0.65 -13.30
C GLY A 104 -20.86 1.11 -11.92
N GLN A 105 -19.57 0.99 -11.63
CA GLN A 105 -18.94 1.28 -10.34
C GLN A 105 -17.92 2.42 -10.46
N LYS A 106 -17.52 2.97 -9.33
CA LYS A 106 -16.44 3.96 -9.21
C LYS A 106 -15.75 3.84 -7.86
N MET A 107 -14.59 4.47 -7.71
CA MET A 107 -13.96 4.65 -6.41
C MET A 107 -14.73 5.71 -5.59
N ASP A 108 -14.86 5.47 -4.29
CA ASP A 108 -15.55 6.40 -3.38
C ASP A 108 -14.58 7.40 -2.76
N TYR A 109 -13.37 6.95 -2.38
CA TYR A 109 -12.34 7.76 -1.73
C TYR A 109 -10.94 7.42 -2.22
N ALA A 110 -10.10 8.44 -2.33
CA ALA A 110 -8.65 8.34 -2.38
C ALA A 110 -8.09 9.02 -1.12
N ILE A 111 -7.50 8.25 -0.21
CA ILE A 111 -6.92 8.75 1.04
C ILE A 111 -5.42 8.90 0.85
N ASP A 112 -4.94 10.13 0.83
CA ASP A 112 -3.52 10.43 0.75
C ASP A 112 -2.96 10.61 2.18
N VAL A 113 -2.01 9.73 2.54
CA VAL A 113 -1.28 9.79 3.81
C VAL A 113 -0.01 10.58 3.57
N ASP A 114 -0.06 11.88 3.86
CA ASP A 114 1.04 12.80 3.63
C ASP A 114 2.09 12.70 4.74
N VAL A 115 3.34 12.43 4.34
CA VAL A 115 4.48 12.30 5.25
C VAL A 115 5.74 12.86 4.56
N PRO A 116 6.49 13.79 5.18
CA PRO A 116 7.73 14.29 4.64
C PRO A 116 8.79 13.20 4.42
N ASP A 117 9.61 13.37 3.39
CA ASP A 117 10.63 12.39 2.98
C ASP A 117 11.60 12.01 4.09
N GLU A 118 12.00 12.98 4.93
CA GLU A 118 12.89 12.73 6.07
C GLU A 118 12.28 11.72 7.06
N ASN A 119 10.99 11.86 7.34
CA ASN A 119 10.25 10.93 8.19
C ASN A 119 10.13 9.55 7.52
N ILE A 120 9.95 9.51 6.19
CA ILE A 120 9.91 8.27 5.41
C ILE A 120 11.23 7.51 5.53
N ILE A 121 12.36 8.18 5.31
CA ILE A 121 13.69 7.57 5.40
C ILE A 121 13.91 6.96 6.79
N HIS A 122 13.57 7.70 7.85
CA HIS A 122 13.65 7.20 9.23
C HIS A 122 12.76 5.96 9.46
N ARG A 123 11.49 6.03 9.03
CA ARG A 123 10.54 4.92 9.17
C ARG A 123 10.96 3.67 8.42
N MET A 124 11.47 3.82 7.20
CA MET A 124 11.91 2.67 6.40
C MET A 124 13.11 1.96 7.03
N GLY A 125 14.07 2.70 7.60
CA GLY A 125 15.22 2.14 8.32
C GLY A 125 14.81 1.31 9.55
N GLY A 126 13.76 1.71 10.24
CA GLY A 126 13.23 1.03 11.43
C GLY A 126 12.24 -0.11 11.12
N ARG A 127 11.76 -0.22 9.88
CA ARG A 127 10.75 -1.24 9.51
C ARG A 127 11.34 -2.66 9.54
N ARG A 128 10.55 -3.59 10.03
CA ARG A 128 10.86 -5.03 10.04
C ARG A 128 9.68 -5.81 9.47
N ALA A 129 9.97 -6.90 8.77
CA ALA A 129 8.96 -7.78 8.19
C ALA A 129 9.21 -9.23 8.60
N CYS A 130 8.16 -9.94 8.94
CA CYS A 130 8.23 -11.35 9.28
C CYS A 130 8.42 -12.21 8.04
N VAL A 131 9.45 -13.06 8.03
CA VAL A 131 9.73 -14.00 6.93
C VAL A 131 8.63 -15.06 6.77
N GLY A 132 7.85 -15.30 7.83
CA GLY A 132 6.79 -16.31 7.84
C GLY A 132 5.46 -15.81 7.33
N CYS A 133 4.85 -14.89 8.07
CA CYS A 133 3.48 -14.42 7.83
C CYS A 133 3.38 -13.04 7.15
N GLY A 134 4.51 -12.36 6.90
CA GLY A 134 4.53 -11.03 6.27
C GLY A 134 4.09 -9.87 7.21
N ALA A 135 3.80 -10.15 8.49
CA ALA A 135 3.47 -9.11 9.45
C ALA A 135 4.60 -8.06 9.51
N THR A 136 4.20 -6.79 9.61
CA THR A 136 5.13 -5.66 9.60
C THR A 136 5.17 -5.01 10.98
N TYR A 137 6.38 -4.71 11.44
CA TYR A 137 6.70 -4.07 12.71
C TYR A 137 7.62 -2.87 12.47
N HIS A 138 7.82 -2.10 13.53
CA HIS A 138 8.80 -1.01 13.53
C HIS A 138 9.55 -1.00 14.85
N LEU A 139 10.86 -0.81 14.81
CA LEU A 139 11.72 -0.87 16.01
C LEU A 139 11.27 0.12 17.09
N GLU A 140 10.76 1.29 16.70
CA GLU A 140 10.35 2.39 17.57
C GLU A 140 8.82 2.48 17.71
N TYR A 141 8.08 2.56 16.57
CA TYR A 141 6.63 2.88 16.57
C TYR A 141 5.72 1.68 16.78
N ALA A 142 6.20 0.47 16.52
CA ALA A 142 5.45 -0.78 16.71
C ALA A 142 6.42 -1.93 16.99
N PRO A 143 7.13 -1.91 18.14
CA PRO A 143 8.08 -2.97 18.50
C PRO A 143 7.36 -4.28 18.80
N THR A 144 8.08 -5.39 18.64
CA THR A 144 7.62 -6.71 19.07
C THR A 144 7.85 -6.94 20.55
N LYS A 145 7.09 -7.87 21.15
CA LYS A 145 7.26 -8.28 22.56
C LYS A 145 8.63 -8.88 22.83
N VAL A 146 9.16 -9.62 21.86
CA VAL A 146 10.51 -10.18 21.88
C VAL A 146 11.24 -9.64 20.66
N GLU A 147 12.39 -9.00 20.87
CA GLU A 147 13.15 -8.38 19.81
C GLU A 147 13.50 -9.40 18.71
N GLY A 148 13.28 -9.02 17.45
CA GLY A 148 13.55 -9.84 16.27
C GLY A 148 12.57 -10.99 16.01
N ILE A 149 11.56 -11.18 16.87
CA ILE A 149 10.58 -12.29 16.76
C ILE A 149 9.18 -11.76 16.50
N CYS A 150 8.52 -12.35 15.53
CA CYS A 150 7.14 -12.00 15.16
C CYS A 150 6.14 -12.43 16.23
N ASP A 151 5.34 -11.49 16.74
CA ASP A 151 4.30 -11.76 17.75
C ASP A 151 3.15 -12.63 17.23
N VAL A 152 2.96 -12.71 15.89
CA VAL A 152 1.87 -13.47 15.28
C VAL A 152 2.22 -14.93 15.06
N CYS A 153 3.45 -15.22 14.56
CA CYS A 153 3.81 -16.59 14.16
C CYS A 153 5.14 -17.09 14.72
N GLY A 154 5.83 -16.30 15.56
CA GLY A 154 7.08 -16.69 16.22
C GLY A 154 8.30 -16.80 15.31
N LYS A 155 8.20 -16.42 14.02
CA LYS A 155 9.35 -16.45 13.10
C LYS A 155 10.14 -15.15 13.14
N GLU A 156 11.35 -15.19 12.59
CA GLU A 156 12.30 -14.09 12.54
C GLU A 156 11.74 -12.87 11.77
N LEU A 157 12.19 -11.69 12.20
CA LEU A 157 11.96 -10.41 11.54
C LEU A 157 13.23 -9.96 10.82
N ILE A 158 13.07 -9.49 9.59
CA ILE A 158 14.16 -8.98 8.76
C ILE A 158 13.89 -7.56 8.28
N LEU A 159 14.95 -6.83 7.96
CA LEU A 159 14.86 -5.66 7.09
C LEU A 159 14.60 -6.17 5.66
N ARG A 160 13.63 -5.60 4.97
CA ARG A 160 13.37 -5.96 3.57
C ARG A 160 14.49 -5.45 2.66
N ASP A 161 14.75 -6.12 1.55
CA ASP A 161 15.75 -5.66 0.57
C ASP A 161 15.39 -4.31 -0.03
N ASP A 162 14.09 -4.04 -0.23
CA ASP A 162 13.58 -2.78 -0.74
C ASP A 162 13.52 -1.65 0.33
N ASP A 163 13.96 -1.90 1.56
CA ASP A 163 14.08 -0.91 2.64
C ASP A 163 15.53 -0.50 2.94
N LYS A 164 16.47 -0.97 2.16
CA LYS A 164 17.86 -0.51 2.23
C LYS A 164 17.96 0.98 1.84
N PRO A 165 18.84 1.78 2.48
CA PRO A 165 18.86 3.24 2.29
C PRO A 165 18.95 3.70 0.83
N GLU A 166 19.78 3.03 0.03
CA GLU A 166 19.93 3.31 -1.39
C GLU A 166 18.65 3.04 -2.19
N THR A 167 17.94 1.96 -1.85
CA THR A 167 16.67 1.60 -2.49
C THR A 167 15.55 2.53 -2.05
N VAL A 168 15.52 2.92 -0.78
CA VAL A 168 14.52 3.87 -0.25
C VAL A 168 14.57 5.20 -0.99
N LYS A 169 15.78 5.76 -1.19
CA LYS A 169 15.94 7.00 -1.95
C LYS A 169 15.37 6.86 -3.35
N LYS A 170 15.72 5.80 -4.06
CA LYS A 170 15.20 5.57 -5.42
C LYS A 170 13.68 5.39 -5.45
N ARG A 171 13.09 4.75 -4.43
CA ARG A 171 11.63 4.61 -4.30
C ARG A 171 10.94 5.95 -4.09
N LEU A 172 11.58 6.89 -3.36
CA LEU A 172 11.07 8.25 -3.21
C LEU A 172 11.15 9.02 -4.54
N ASP A 173 12.26 8.93 -5.26
CA ASP A 173 12.40 9.55 -6.59
C ASP A 173 11.30 9.04 -7.54
N VAL A 174 11.09 7.72 -7.61
CA VAL A 174 10.03 7.10 -8.42
C VAL A 174 8.63 7.51 -7.94
N TYR A 175 8.41 7.63 -6.62
CA TYR A 175 7.15 8.10 -6.07
C TYR A 175 6.83 9.52 -6.53
N HIS A 176 7.77 10.44 -6.39
CA HIS A 176 7.58 11.85 -6.79
C HIS A 176 7.35 11.99 -8.30
N GLU A 177 8.06 11.21 -9.11
CA GLU A 177 7.92 11.27 -10.56
C GLU A 177 6.62 10.63 -11.07
N GLN A 178 6.24 9.46 -10.56
CA GLN A 178 5.22 8.63 -11.18
C GLN A 178 3.92 8.52 -10.38
N THR A 179 3.99 8.59 -9.04
CA THR A 179 2.84 8.34 -8.16
C THR A 179 2.24 9.62 -7.60
N GLN A 180 3.06 10.60 -7.23
CA GLN A 180 2.57 11.87 -6.69
C GLN A 180 1.59 12.60 -7.62
N PRO A 181 1.70 12.55 -8.97
CA PRO A 181 0.71 13.12 -9.88
C PRO A 181 -0.72 12.58 -9.70
N LEU A 182 -0.89 11.42 -9.05
CA LEU A 182 -2.22 10.89 -8.71
C LEU A 182 -2.97 11.76 -7.70
N ILE A 183 -2.28 12.58 -6.92
CA ILE A 183 -2.90 13.53 -5.99
C ILE A 183 -3.76 14.51 -6.80
N ASP A 184 -3.20 15.11 -7.86
CA ASP A 184 -3.96 16.01 -8.74
C ASP A 184 -5.08 15.26 -9.49
N TYR A 185 -4.79 14.04 -9.96
CA TYR A 185 -5.79 13.21 -10.64
C TYR A 185 -7.04 12.99 -9.78
N TYR A 186 -6.89 12.55 -8.54
CA TYR A 186 -8.00 12.28 -7.64
C TYR A 186 -8.57 13.55 -6.98
N THR A 187 -7.81 14.64 -6.92
CA THR A 187 -8.34 15.98 -6.58
C THR A 187 -9.34 16.43 -7.63
N ASN A 188 -8.97 16.32 -8.92
CA ASN A 188 -9.85 16.68 -10.03
C ASN A 188 -11.09 15.77 -10.11
N ALA A 189 -10.96 14.49 -9.72
CA ALA A 189 -12.09 13.57 -9.59
C ALA A 189 -13.00 13.87 -8.36
N GLY A 190 -12.58 14.76 -7.46
CA GLY A 190 -13.36 15.19 -6.28
C GLY A 190 -13.40 14.16 -5.14
N ILE A 191 -12.57 13.13 -5.17
CA ILE A 191 -12.56 12.03 -4.18
C ILE A 191 -11.32 12.00 -3.28
N LEU A 192 -10.34 12.88 -3.52
CA LEU A 192 -9.14 12.96 -2.68
C LEU A 192 -9.44 13.53 -1.29
N LYS A 193 -8.85 12.89 -0.28
CA LYS A 193 -8.78 13.38 1.10
C LYS A 193 -7.36 13.19 1.61
N THR A 194 -6.68 14.28 1.98
CA THR A 194 -5.32 14.23 2.54
C THR A 194 -5.38 14.23 4.06
N VAL A 195 -4.56 13.39 4.67
CA VAL A 195 -4.39 13.26 6.13
C VAL A 195 -2.93 13.36 6.51
N ASP A 196 -2.65 13.99 7.65
CA ASP A 196 -1.29 14.08 8.20
C ASP A 196 -0.84 12.71 8.73
N GLY A 197 0.07 12.08 8.00
CA GLY A 197 0.64 10.78 8.38
C GLY A 197 1.76 10.86 9.40
N THR A 198 2.13 12.05 9.92
CA THR A 198 3.17 12.21 10.95
C THR A 198 2.67 11.96 12.35
N VAL A 199 1.35 12.02 12.56
CA VAL A 199 0.71 11.78 13.85
C VAL A 199 0.74 10.30 14.26
N ASP A 200 0.36 10.02 15.50
CA ASP A 200 0.25 8.65 16.01
C ASP A 200 -0.68 7.77 15.15
N ILE A 201 -0.39 6.46 15.09
CA ILE A 201 -1.10 5.49 14.24
C ILE A 201 -2.60 5.46 14.53
N ASP A 202 -3.00 5.56 15.81
CA ASP A 202 -4.41 5.50 16.21
C ASP A 202 -5.11 6.83 15.97
N VAL A 203 -4.42 7.95 16.18
CA VAL A 203 -4.91 9.29 15.82
C VAL A 203 -5.15 9.39 14.32
N LEU A 204 -4.18 8.95 13.50
CA LEU A 204 -4.33 8.92 12.05
C LEU A 204 -5.55 8.08 11.64
N PHE A 205 -5.73 6.92 12.28
CA PHE A 205 -6.87 6.06 12.00
C PHE A 205 -8.21 6.75 12.32
N GLN A 206 -8.31 7.46 13.45
CA GLN A 206 -9.52 8.21 13.80
C GLN A 206 -9.82 9.31 12.78
N ASN A 207 -8.81 10.08 12.36
CA ASN A 207 -8.96 11.11 11.32
C ASN A 207 -9.50 10.52 10.02
N ILE A 208 -9.00 9.34 9.62
CA ILE A 208 -9.51 8.65 8.42
C ILE A 208 -10.97 8.19 8.62
N VAL A 209 -11.30 7.65 9.78
CA VAL A 209 -12.68 7.21 10.09
C VAL A 209 -13.67 8.39 10.07
N GLU A 210 -13.28 9.56 10.57
CA GLU A 210 -14.12 10.78 10.49
C GLU A 210 -14.41 11.18 9.03
N ILE A 211 -13.43 11.00 8.13
CA ILE A 211 -13.61 11.29 6.70
C ILE A 211 -14.54 10.26 6.03
N LEU A 212 -14.39 8.99 6.37
CA LEU A 212 -15.12 7.89 5.72
C LEU A 212 -16.57 7.76 6.21
N GLY A 213 -16.85 8.30 7.37
CA GLY A 213 -18.13 8.14 8.06
C GLY A 213 -18.19 6.84 8.89
N ALA A 214 -19.01 6.88 9.94
CA ALA A 214 -19.18 5.74 10.86
C ALA A 214 -20.15 4.69 10.27
#